data_125950ac0fbd6a645df58635a8c28b87
#
_entry.id   125950ac0fbd6a645df58635a8c28b87
#
_cell.length_a   1.000
_cell.length_b   1.000
_cell.length_c   1.000
_cell.angle_alpha   90.00
_cell.angle_beta   90.00
_cell.angle_gamma   90.00
#
_symmetry.space_group_name_H-M   'P 1'
#
loop_
_entity.id
_entity.type
_entity.pdbx_description
1 polymer ?
#
loop_
_entity_poly.entity_id
_entity_poly.type
_entity_poly.pdbx_seq_one_letter_code
_entity_poly.pdbx_strand_id
1 'polypeptide(L)'
;MFEDAASNPVKTLNISGKTRLCFIVGDPIAQVKSPASVSQAFHDAGLDALCVPAHVTPADLAGWIEHMSKAKNVDGLIATVPHKFACFAHCATASDRAVFLGAVNTMRRNQDGTWHGDMFDGMGYVEALTSKGCNPEGQRALIVGAGGAGSAIAYSLMTAGVAELAIHDEDHVRRDSLAGRLAGLNLGKVSIGSPDPRGFGIVINATPLGMKPDDLHPVVSGHFTSDQFVGCVITVPAVPPMIGVARAKGCNTMTGADMFARVCDLMVQFLIGAS
;
A
#
# COMPACT_ATOMS: atom_id res chain seq x y z
N MET A 1 -11.95 27.85 -9.90
CA MET A 1 -11.22 28.17 -11.13
C MET A 1 -10.76 26.82 -11.70
N PHE A 2 -11.27 26.41 -12.84
CA PHE A 2 -10.91 25.15 -13.49
C PHE A 2 -9.78 25.45 -14.47
N GLU A 3 -8.54 25.00 -14.17
CA GLU A 3 -7.43 25.09 -15.10
C GLU A 3 -7.53 23.96 -16.11
N ASP A 4 -7.21 24.27 -17.38
CA ASP A 4 -7.26 23.34 -18.49
C ASP A 4 -6.46 22.06 -18.23
N ALA A 5 -7.16 20.95 -18.07
CA ALA A 5 -6.56 19.64 -18.09
C ALA A 5 -6.29 19.29 -19.56
N ALA A 6 -5.02 19.11 -19.90
CA ALA A 6 -4.61 18.60 -21.20
C ALA A 6 -5.42 17.35 -21.56
N SER A 7 -6.04 17.37 -22.75
CA SER A 7 -7.01 16.42 -23.26
C SER A 7 -6.52 14.98 -23.29
N ASN A 8 -6.80 14.22 -22.21
CA ASN A 8 -6.97 12.78 -22.33
C ASN A 8 -8.41 12.55 -22.83
N PRO A 9 -8.67 11.71 -23.83
CA PRO A 9 -10.03 11.43 -24.26
C PRO A 9 -10.77 10.78 -23.10
N VAL A 10 -11.60 11.55 -22.42
CA VAL A 10 -12.51 11.05 -21.40
C VAL A 10 -13.44 10.08 -22.12
N LYS A 11 -13.28 8.77 -21.90
CA LYS A 11 -14.36 7.82 -22.17
C LYS A 11 -15.59 8.38 -21.46
N THR A 12 -16.69 8.58 -22.19
CA THR A 12 -17.91 9.21 -21.68
C THR A 12 -18.37 8.43 -20.46
N LEU A 13 -18.16 8.99 -19.27
CA LEU A 13 -18.67 8.41 -18.02
C LEU A 13 -20.16 8.68 -18.01
N ASN A 14 -20.98 7.63 -18.05
CA ASN A 14 -22.42 7.73 -17.84
C ASN A 14 -22.68 7.91 -16.33
N ILE A 15 -22.72 9.15 -15.88
CA ILE A 15 -23.04 9.47 -14.48
C ILE A 15 -24.54 9.75 -14.38
N SER A 16 -25.22 9.11 -13.43
CA SER A 16 -26.63 9.27 -13.16
C SER A 16 -26.91 9.45 -11.66
N GLY A 17 -28.14 9.69 -11.28
CA GLY A 17 -28.56 9.70 -9.87
C GLY A 17 -28.43 8.34 -9.16
N LYS A 18 -28.11 7.27 -9.89
CA LYS A 18 -27.89 5.91 -9.34
C LYS A 18 -26.41 5.62 -9.12
N THR A 19 -25.50 6.44 -9.65
CA THR A 19 -24.06 6.21 -9.57
C THR A 19 -23.60 6.11 -8.11
N ARG A 20 -22.90 5.02 -7.80
CA ARG A 20 -22.32 4.76 -6.49
C ARG A 20 -20.94 5.44 -6.38
N LEU A 21 -20.56 5.82 -5.17
CA LEU A 21 -19.33 6.56 -4.92
C LEU A 21 -18.40 5.79 -3.98
N CYS A 22 -17.14 5.77 -4.36
CA CYS A 22 -16.01 5.48 -3.48
C CYS A 22 -15.14 6.74 -3.41
N PHE A 23 -14.69 7.15 -2.25
CA PHE A 23 -13.74 8.25 -2.13
C PHE A 23 -12.33 7.74 -1.84
N ILE A 24 -11.31 8.40 -2.39
CA ILE A 24 -9.96 8.30 -1.85
C ILE A 24 -9.63 9.59 -1.11
N VAL A 25 -9.30 9.46 0.18
CA VAL A 25 -9.01 10.59 1.07
C VAL A 25 -7.54 10.63 1.47
N GLY A 26 -6.95 11.83 1.43
CA GLY A 26 -5.54 12.06 1.76
C GLY A 26 -5.18 13.54 1.88
N ASP A 27 -3.95 13.81 2.33
CA ASP A 27 -3.39 15.16 2.42
C ASP A 27 -1.85 15.10 2.26
N PRO A 28 -1.30 15.55 1.12
CA PRO A 28 -1.96 15.98 -0.11
C PRO A 28 -2.63 14.83 -0.89
N ILE A 29 -3.48 15.15 -1.87
CA ILE A 29 -4.22 14.16 -2.64
C ILE A 29 -3.90 14.16 -4.15
N ALA A 30 -3.29 15.20 -4.67
CA ALA A 30 -3.08 15.39 -6.11
C ALA A 30 -2.25 14.29 -6.80
N GLN A 31 -1.40 13.60 -6.05
CA GLN A 31 -0.48 12.57 -6.55
C GLN A 31 -1.11 11.18 -6.71
N VAL A 32 -2.32 10.95 -6.21
CA VAL A 32 -2.93 9.60 -6.18
C VAL A 32 -3.37 9.14 -7.57
N LYS A 33 -3.19 7.85 -7.84
CA LYS A 33 -3.56 7.21 -9.10
C LYS A 33 -4.88 6.43 -9.02
N SER A 34 -5.33 6.14 -7.80
CA SER A 34 -6.53 5.32 -7.54
C SER A 34 -7.81 5.83 -8.18
N PRO A 35 -8.12 7.14 -8.30
CA PRO A 35 -9.35 7.59 -8.92
C PRO A 35 -9.57 7.01 -10.31
N ALA A 36 -8.58 7.09 -11.19
CA ALA A 36 -8.68 6.56 -12.55
C ALA A 36 -8.69 5.03 -12.56
N SER A 37 -7.76 4.38 -11.83
CA SER A 37 -7.61 2.92 -11.84
C SER A 37 -8.81 2.21 -11.23
N VAL A 38 -9.31 2.68 -10.08
CA VAL A 38 -10.46 2.08 -9.38
C VAL A 38 -11.77 2.33 -10.16
N SER A 39 -11.96 3.54 -10.72
CA SER A 39 -13.13 3.82 -11.55
C SER A 39 -13.15 2.96 -12.82
N GLN A 40 -11.99 2.75 -13.45
CA GLN A 40 -11.88 1.87 -14.60
C GLN A 40 -12.22 0.42 -14.20
N ALA A 41 -11.72 -0.06 -13.07
CA ALA A 41 -11.99 -1.41 -12.59
C ALA A 41 -13.48 -1.61 -12.25
N PHE A 42 -14.16 -0.61 -11.67
CA PHE A 42 -15.62 -0.65 -11.49
C PHE A 42 -16.34 -0.74 -12.84
N HIS A 43 -15.94 0.07 -13.81
CA HIS A 43 -16.52 0.02 -15.14
C HIS A 43 -16.33 -1.35 -15.81
N ASP A 44 -15.13 -1.93 -15.74
CA ASP A 44 -14.81 -3.26 -16.31
C ASP A 44 -15.59 -4.38 -15.62
N ALA A 45 -15.96 -4.20 -14.34
CA ALA A 45 -16.88 -5.07 -13.60
C ALA A 45 -18.37 -4.80 -13.91
N GLY A 46 -18.71 -3.88 -14.80
CA GLY A 46 -20.08 -3.51 -15.16
C GLY A 46 -20.82 -2.70 -14.10
N LEU A 47 -20.11 -2.05 -13.19
CA LEU A 47 -20.71 -1.28 -12.10
C LEU A 47 -20.85 0.21 -12.47
N ASP A 48 -22.00 0.79 -12.14
CA ASP A 48 -22.23 2.25 -12.17
C ASP A 48 -21.64 2.86 -10.88
N ALA A 49 -20.32 2.95 -10.81
CA ALA A 49 -19.58 3.44 -9.66
C ALA A 49 -18.32 4.23 -10.05
N LEU A 50 -17.97 5.20 -9.22
CA LEU A 50 -16.79 6.06 -9.41
C LEU A 50 -15.96 6.16 -8.14
N CYS A 51 -14.64 6.23 -8.31
CA CYS A 51 -13.71 6.64 -7.27
C CYS A 51 -13.37 8.12 -7.43
N VAL A 52 -13.61 8.92 -6.40
CA VAL A 52 -13.45 10.38 -6.43
C VAL A 52 -12.41 10.81 -5.39
N PRO A 53 -11.43 11.68 -5.74
CA PRO A 53 -10.47 12.18 -4.77
C PRO A 53 -11.11 13.19 -3.81
N ALA A 54 -10.74 13.12 -2.54
CA ALA A 54 -11.11 14.07 -1.49
C ALA A 54 -9.84 14.55 -0.77
N HIS A 55 -9.53 15.84 -0.89
CA HIS A 55 -8.45 16.48 -0.15
C HIS A 55 -8.97 16.91 1.20
N VAL A 56 -8.60 16.22 2.26
CA VAL A 56 -9.09 16.44 3.61
C VAL A 56 -7.92 16.48 4.57
N THR A 57 -7.85 17.52 5.38
CA THR A 57 -6.78 17.64 6.39
C THR A 57 -6.98 16.63 7.53
N PRO A 58 -5.94 16.28 8.30
CA PRO A 58 -6.10 15.43 9.48
C PRO A 58 -7.10 15.97 10.51
N ALA A 59 -7.21 17.27 10.65
CA ALA A 59 -8.13 17.92 11.59
C ALA A 59 -9.61 17.72 11.18
N ASP A 60 -9.89 17.67 9.89
CA ASP A 60 -11.24 17.60 9.35
C ASP A 60 -11.72 16.18 9.07
N LEU A 61 -10.81 15.19 9.11
CA LEU A 61 -11.08 13.82 8.67
C LEU A 61 -12.28 13.18 9.37
N ALA A 62 -12.32 13.26 10.70
CA ALA A 62 -13.39 12.62 11.48
C ALA A 62 -14.78 13.17 11.12
N GLY A 63 -14.92 14.49 11.08
CA GLY A 63 -16.15 15.14 10.67
C GLY A 63 -16.52 14.84 9.23
N TRP A 64 -15.54 14.79 8.32
CA TRP A 64 -15.76 14.44 6.93
C TRP A 64 -16.29 13.01 6.78
N ILE A 65 -15.67 12.01 7.45
CA ILE A 65 -16.14 10.61 7.43
C ILE A 65 -17.57 10.52 7.97
N GLU A 66 -17.87 11.20 9.10
CA GLU A 66 -19.21 11.22 9.67
C GLU A 66 -20.25 11.72 8.68
N HIS A 67 -19.97 12.82 7.97
CA HIS A 67 -20.87 13.39 6.99
C HIS A 67 -21.03 12.53 5.75
N MET A 68 -19.93 11.98 5.22
CA MET A 68 -19.98 11.04 4.08
C MET A 68 -20.73 9.76 4.41
N SER A 69 -20.69 9.32 5.66
CA SER A 69 -21.46 8.16 6.13
C SER A 69 -22.99 8.37 6.07
N LYS A 70 -23.46 9.61 6.00
CA LYS A 70 -24.89 9.94 5.85
C LYS A 70 -25.35 9.84 4.39
N ALA A 71 -24.45 9.93 3.42
CA ALA A 71 -24.77 9.80 2.00
C ALA A 71 -25.00 8.33 1.63
N LYS A 72 -26.22 7.99 1.16
CA LYS A 72 -26.64 6.60 0.93
C LYS A 72 -26.00 5.95 -0.31
N ASN A 73 -25.39 6.73 -1.19
CA ASN A 73 -24.69 6.25 -2.38
C ASN A 73 -23.17 6.22 -2.22
N VAL A 74 -22.62 6.41 -1.01
CA VAL A 74 -21.20 6.24 -0.69
C VAL A 74 -20.98 4.86 -0.09
N ASP A 75 -20.30 3.97 -0.83
CA ASP A 75 -20.12 2.56 -0.46
C ASP A 75 -18.69 2.25 0.00
N GLY A 76 -17.73 3.10 -0.33
CA GLY A 76 -16.33 2.85 -0.04
C GLY A 76 -15.52 4.10 0.26
N LEU A 77 -14.50 3.93 1.08
CA LEU A 77 -13.46 4.92 1.35
C LEU A 77 -12.09 4.24 1.20
N ILE A 78 -11.21 4.83 0.41
CA ILE A 78 -9.80 4.46 0.32
C ILE A 78 -9.01 5.50 1.10
N ALA A 79 -8.16 5.07 2.02
CA ALA A 79 -7.32 5.94 2.82
C ALA A 79 -5.87 5.93 2.33
N THR A 80 -5.31 7.10 2.05
CA THR A 80 -3.87 7.26 1.81
C THR A 80 -3.24 8.14 2.89
N VAL A 81 -1.97 8.49 2.72
CA VAL A 81 -1.22 9.32 3.68
C VAL A 81 -1.97 10.65 3.93
N PRO A 82 -2.10 11.09 5.19
CA PRO A 82 -1.64 10.47 6.44
C PRO A 82 -2.73 9.66 7.17
N HIS A 83 -3.86 9.34 6.53
CA HIS A 83 -5.12 9.01 7.19
C HIS A 83 -5.32 7.54 7.59
N LYS A 84 -4.45 6.61 7.16
CA LYS A 84 -4.66 5.16 7.33
C LYS A 84 -4.91 4.74 8.80
N PHE A 85 -4.18 5.32 9.75
CA PHE A 85 -4.36 5.04 11.17
C PHE A 85 -5.65 5.66 11.71
N ALA A 86 -5.93 6.91 11.36
CA ALA A 86 -7.13 7.60 11.81
C ALA A 86 -8.40 6.94 11.25
N CYS A 87 -8.40 6.51 9.99
CA CYS A 87 -9.52 5.79 9.38
C CYS A 87 -9.85 4.48 10.07
N PHE A 88 -8.85 3.76 10.63
CA PHE A 88 -9.10 2.54 11.39
C PHE A 88 -10.04 2.76 12.58
N ALA A 89 -9.93 3.90 13.26
CA ALA A 89 -10.78 4.24 14.40
C ALA A 89 -12.27 4.43 14.05
N HIS A 90 -12.59 4.60 12.75
CA HIS A 90 -13.96 4.72 12.25
C HIS A 90 -14.56 3.39 11.77
N CYS A 91 -13.80 2.28 11.82
CA CYS A 91 -14.29 0.96 11.45
C CYS A 91 -14.99 0.30 12.63
N ALA A 92 -16.23 -0.15 12.44
CA ALA A 92 -16.94 -0.98 13.43
C ALA A 92 -16.37 -2.40 13.47
N THR A 93 -15.88 -2.89 12.32
CA THR A 93 -15.19 -4.17 12.18
C THR A 93 -13.99 -4.01 11.24
N ALA A 94 -12.99 -4.86 11.39
CA ALA A 94 -11.81 -4.84 10.52
C ALA A 94 -11.23 -6.25 10.38
N SER A 95 -10.45 -6.48 9.33
CA SER A 95 -9.70 -7.72 9.15
C SER A 95 -8.60 -7.86 10.22
N ASP A 96 -8.16 -9.11 10.50
CA ASP A 96 -7.10 -9.40 11.48
C ASP A 96 -5.82 -8.62 11.19
N ARG A 97 -5.44 -8.48 9.90
CA ARG A 97 -4.26 -7.68 9.52
C ARG A 97 -4.44 -6.19 9.78
N ALA A 98 -5.64 -5.65 9.55
CA ALA A 98 -5.93 -4.26 9.86
C ALA A 98 -5.93 -4.00 11.38
N VAL A 99 -6.45 -4.94 12.17
CA VAL A 99 -6.39 -4.91 13.64
C VAL A 99 -4.95 -4.97 14.12
N PHE A 100 -4.15 -5.91 13.61
CA PHE A 100 -2.73 -6.01 13.94
C PHE A 100 -1.98 -4.70 13.63
N LEU A 101 -2.23 -4.10 12.46
CA LEU A 101 -1.56 -2.88 12.02
C LEU A 101 -2.10 -1.61 12.71
N GLY A 102 -3.33 -1.66 13.21
CA GLY A 102 -4.05 -0.48 13.70
C GLY A 102 -4.32 0.53 12.58
N ALA A 103 -4.43 0.07 11.34
CA ALA A 103 -4.53 0.92 10.16
C ALA A 103 -5.33 0.24 9.04
N VAL A 104 -6.00 1.04 8.22
CA VAL A 104 -6.72 0.59 7.03
C VAL A 104 -6.33 1.44 5.83
N ASN A 105 -6.29 0.83 4.64
CA ASN A 105 -6.24 1.61 3.40
C ASN A 105 -7.55 1.56 2.62
N THR A 106 -8.50 0.69 3.02
CA THR A 106 -9.82 0.58 2.36
C THR A 106 -10.89 0.29 3.40
N MET A 107 -12.03 0.96 3.27
CA MET A 107 -13.20 0.78 4.11
C MET A 107 -14.41 0.54 3.19
N ARG A 108 -15.18 -0.51 3.47
CA ARG A 108 -16.42 -0.86 2.78
C ARG A 108 -17.60 -0.67 3.72
N ARG A 109 -18.71 -0.17 3.19
CA ARG A 109 -19.92 0.01 3.97
C ARG A 109 -20.60 -1.34 4.23
N ASN A 110 -20.93 -1.60 5.49
CA ASN A 110 -21.77 -2.71 5.91
C ASN A 110 -23.26 -2.44 5.62
N GLN A 111 -24.10 -3.48 5.65
CA GLN A 111 -25.54 -3.35 5.44
C GLN A 111 -26.24 -2.45 6.48
N ASP A 112 -25.71 -2.41 7.70
CA ASP A 112 -26.20 -1.53 8.78
C ASP A 112 -25.72 -0.07 8.66
N GLY A 113 -24.88 0.23 7.66
CA GLY A 113 -24.31 1.55 7.39
C GLY A 113 -23.01 1.85 8.13
N THR A 114 -22.50 0.94 8.96
CA THR A 114 -21.18 1.04 9.57
C THR A 114 -20.06 0.72 8.57
N TRP A 115 -18.79 0.86 8.97
CA TRP A 115 -17.64 0.58 8.12
C TRP A 115 -16.92 -0.69 8.55
N HIS A 116 -16.58 -1.52 7.56
CA HIS A 116 -15.62 -2.61 7.68
C HIS A 116 -14.31 -2.20 7.00
N GLY A 117 -13.19 -2.30 7.70
CA GLY A 117 -11.89 -1.84 7.22
C GLY A 117 -10.92 -2.98 6.90
N ASP A 118 -10.04 -2.74 5.91
CA ASP A 118 -8.96 -3.66 5.60
C ASP A 118 -7.69 -2.94 5.14
N MET A 119 -6.54 -3.66 5.11
CA MET A 119 -5.23 -3.14 4.74
C MET A 119 -4.59 -4.02 3.66
N PHE A 120 -4.58 -3.56 2.42
CA PHE A 120 -4.12 -4.35 1.26
C PHE A 120 -2.68 -4.08 0.84
N ASP A 121 -2.00 -3.06 1.38
CA ASP A 121 -0.64 -2.70 0.94
C ASP A 121 0.33 -3.89 1.02
N GLY A 122 0.34 -4.59 2.15
CA GLY A 122 1.26 -5.71 2.35
C GLY A 122 0.89 -6.92 1.48
N MET A 123 -0.40 -7.26 1.41
CA MET A 123 -0.87 -8.38 0.59
C MET A 123 -0.59 -8.14 -0.89
N GLY A 124 -0.92 -6.93 -1.40
CA GLY A 124 -0.64 -6.56 -2.78
C GLY A 124 0.86 -6.53 -3.09
N TYR A 125 1.70 -6.17 -2.10
CA TYR A 125 3.15 -6.27 -2.27
C TYR A 125 3.61 -7.72 -2.44
N VAL A 126 3.16 -8.64 -1.58
CA VAL A 126 3.53 -10.08 -1.65
C VAL A 126 3.00 -10.72 -2.92
N GLU A 127 1.77 -10.41 -3.34
CA GLU A 127 1.22 -10.91 -4.61
C GLU A 127 2.02 -10.40 -5.82
N ALA A 128 2.40 -9.12 -5.83
CA ALA A 128 3.23 -8.55 -6.88
C ALA A 128 4.62 -9.22 -6.93
N LEU A 129 5.25 -9.40 -5.77
CA LEU A 129 6.52 -10.09 -5.61
C LEU A 129 6.45 -11.52 -6.17
N THR A 130 5.41 -12.28 -5.80
CA THR A 130 5.18 -13.65 -6.28
C THR A 130 4.93 -13.68 -7.78
N SER A 131 4.17 -12.74 -8.33
CA SER A 131 3.91 -12.65 -9.78
C SER A 131 5.17 -12.36 -10.60
N LYS A 132 6.22 -11.83 -9.97
CA LYS A 132 7.56 -11.62 -10.58
C LYS A 132 8.50 -12.80 -10.35
N GLY A 133 7.99 -13.94 -9.86
CA GLY A 133 8.75 -15.17 -9.71
C GLY A 133 9.54 -15.31 -8.41
N CYS A 134 9.27 -14.45 -7.41
CA CYS A 134 9.89 -14.59 -6.09
C CYS A 134 8.94 -15.35 -5.14
N ASN A 135 9.38 -16.50 -4.61
CA ASN A 135 8.69 -17.18 -3.53
C ASN A 135 9.25 -16.70 -2.18
N PRO A 136 8.46 -16.06 -1.31
CA PRO A 136 8.95 -15.60 -0.01
C PRO A 136 9.15 -16.75 1.01
N GLU A 137 8.48 -17.89 0.84
CA GLU A 137 8.53 -19.00 1.78
C GLU A 137 9.97 -19.51 2.02
N GLY A 138 10.36 -19.58 3.28
CA GLY A 138 11.70 -20.03 3.68
C GLY A 138 12.84 -19.02 3.43
N GLN A 139 12.57 -17.90 2.78
CA GLN A 139 13.58 -16.88 2.47
C GLN A 139 13.95 -16.04 3.70
N ARG A 140 15.13 -15.42 3.61
CA ARG A 140 15.54 -14.33 4.49
C ARG A 140 15.26 -13.00 3.81
N ALA A 141 14.48 -12.12 4.44
CA ALA A 141 14.10 -10.82 3.90
C ALA A 141 14.66 -9.67 4.75
N LEU A 142 15.12 -8.61 4.09
CA LEU A 142 15.43 -7.32 4.69
C LEU A 142 14.42 -6.29 4.23
N ILE A 143 13.77 -5.64 5.17
CA ILE A 143 12.92 -4.47 4.89
C ILE A 143 13.53 -3.22 5.50
N VAL A 144 13.65 -2.19 4.70
CA VAL A 144 14.08 -0.85 5.11
C VAL A 144 12.88 0.08 5.07
N GLY A 145 12.52 0.60 6.24
CA GLY A 145 11.32 1.40 6.49
C GLY A 145 10.25 0.63 7.26
N ALA A 146 9.93 1.09 8.47
CA ALA A 146 8.91 0.56 9.38
C ALA A 146 7.67 1.48 9.49
N GLY A 147 7.43 2.33 8.49
CA GLY A 147 6.23 3.16 8.37
C GLY A 147 4.98 2.34 8.01
N GLY A 148 3.88 3.01 7.65
CA GLY A 148 2.61 2.34 7.36
C GLY A 148 2.70 1.24 6.29
N ALA A 149 3.31 1.54 5.13
CA ALA A 149 3.50 0.54 4.07
C ALA A 149 4.48 -0.56 4.51
N GLY A 150 5.62 -0.17 5.12
CA GLY A 150 6.63 -1.12 5.59
C GLY A 150 6.08 -2.08 6.63
N SER A 151 5.28 -1.59 7.58
CA SER A 151 4.63 -2.45 8.59
C SER A 151 3.66 -3.45 7.96
N ALA A 152 2.87 -3.01 6.97
CA ALA A 152 1.94 -3.87 6.26
C ALA A 152 2.68 -4.94 5.44
N ILE A 153 3.75 -4.57 4.74
CA ILE A 153 4.59 -5.49 3.98
C ILE A 153 5.28 -6.48 4.92
N ALA A 154 5.83 -6.00 6.03
CA ALA A 154 6.48 -6.85 7.03
C ALA A 154 5.53 -7.91 7.59
N TYR A 155 4.30 -7.52 7.96
CA TYR A 155 3.26 -8.46 8.39
C TYR A 155 2.97 -9.51 7.31
N SER A 156 2.75 -9.06 6.05
CA SER A 156 2.40 -9.97 4.96
C SER A 156 3.54 -10.91 4.55
N LEU A 157 4.80 -10.49 4.67
CA LEU A 157 5.96 -11.38 4.48
C LEU A 157 6.02 -12.46 5.54
N MET A 158 5.80 -12.09 6.82
CA MET A 158 5.76 -13.09 7.91
C MET A 158 4.63 -14.09 7.70
N THR A 159 3.45 -13.65 7.30
CA THR A 159 2.32 -14.55 6.99
C THR A 159 2.53 -15.37 5.73
N ALA A 160 3.36 -14.92 4.79
CA ALA A 160 3.78 -15.64 3.60
C ALA A 160 4.95 -16.63 3.85
N GLY A 161 5.38 -16.79 5.11
CA GLY A 161 6.31 -17.83 5.51
C GLY A 161 7.80 -17.50 5.31
N VAL A 162 8.21 -16.22 5.31
CA VAL A 162 9.65 -15.91 5.36
C VAL A 162 10.27 -16.50 6.62
N ALA A 163 11.44 -17.15 6.48
CA ALA A 163 12.12 -17.76 7.62
C ALA A 163 12.71 -16.73 8.58
N GLU A 164 13.20 -15.61 8.03
CA GLU A 164 13.72 -14.48 8.81
C GLU A 164 13.36 -13.16 8.15
N LEU A 165 12.83 -12.22 8.95
CA LEU A 165 12.63 -10.83 8.57
C LEU A 165 13.52 -9.92 9.40
N ALA A 166 14.49 -9.27 8.76
CA ALA A 166 15.29 -8.21 9.35
C ALA A 166 14.66 -6.85 9.03
N ILE A 167 14.49 -6.01 10.04
CA ILE A 167 13.86 -4.70 9.92
C ILE A 167 14.89 -3.61 10.21
N HIS A 168 15.02 -2.66 9.29
CA HIS A 168 15.80 -1.44 9.47
C HIS A 168 14.91 -0.21 9.34
N ASP A 169 15.07 0.75 10.24
CA ASP A 169 14.48 2.09 10.16
C ASP A 169 15.34 3.03 11.01
N GLU A 170 15.55 4.25 10.56
CA GLU A 170 16.27 5.30 11.31
C GLU A 170 15.53 5.67 12.61
N ASP A 171 14.21 5.60 12.62
CA ASP A 171 13.39 5.70 13.82
C ASP A 171 13.43 4.36 14.57
N HIS A 172 14.34 4.26 15.52
CA HIS A 172 14.54 3.04 16.31
C HIS A 172 13.29 2.65 17.11
N VAL A 173 12.52 3.61 17.61
CA VAL A 173 11.30 3.34 18.40
C VAL A 173 10.26 2.65 17.53
N ARG A 174 10.04 3.18 16.32
CA ARG A 174 9.09 2.60 15.35
C ARG A 174 9.56 1.22 14.88
N ARG A 175 10.86 1.06 14.60
CA ARG A 175 11.48 -0.22 14.21
C ARG A 175 11.29 -1.28 15.29
N ASP A 176 11.67 -0.96 16.54
CA ASP A 176 11.67 -1.92 17.65
C ASP A 176 10.23 -2.29 18.06
N SER A 177 9.30 -1.33 18.00
CA SER A 177 7.87 -1.59 18.19
C SER A 177 7.32 -2.57 17.15
N LEU A 178 7.62 -2.36 15.87
CA LEU A 178 7.21 -3.27 14.80
C LEU A 178 7.82 -4.66 14.98
N ALA A 179 9.12 -4.73 15.23
CA ALA A 179 9.84 -5.99 15.43
C ALA A 179 9.26 -6.79 16.62
N GLY A 180 9.00 -6.15 17.75
CA GLY A 180 8.39 -6.79 18.91
C GLY A 180 7.00 -7.33 18.64
N ARG A 181 6.16 -6.57 17.94
CA ARG A 181 4.81 -7.01 17.56
C ARG A 181 4.84 -8.21 16.60
N LEU A 182 5.70 -8.18 15.60
CA LEU A 182 5.84 -9.27 14.62
C LEU A 182 6.42 -10.54 15.27
N ALA A 183 7.40 -10.41 16.17
CA ALA A 183 7.94 -11.53 16.91
C ALA A 183 6.86 -12.25 17.75
N GLY A 184 5.89 -11.50 18.30
CA GLY A 184 4.75 -12.04 19.03
C GLY A 184 3.80 -12.93 18.19
N LEU A 185 3.86 -12.87 16.85
CA LEU A 185 3.09 -13.73 15.97
C LEU A 185 3.64 -15.17 15.89
N ASN A 186 4.90 -15.39 16.26
CA ASN A 186 5.59 -16.69 16.20
C ASN A 186 5.56 -17.36 14.80
N LEU A 187 5.59 -16.56 13.74
CA LEU A 187 5.53 -17.05 12.35
C LEU A 187 6.92 -17.27 11.73
N GLY A 188 7.98 -16.81 12.38
CA GLY A 188 9.35 -16.89 11.89
C GLY A 188 10.27 -16.01 12.73
N LYS A 189 11.55 -15.97 12.39
CA LYS A 189 12.53 -15.13 13.10
C LYS A 189 12.37 -13.67 12.70
N VAL A 190 12.28 -12.77 13.68
CA VAL A 190 12.35 -11.32 13.48
C VAL A 190 13.63 -10.79 14.11
N SER A 191 14.37 -9.96 13.37
CA SER A 191 15.62 -9.38 13.83
C SER A 191 15.72 -7.90 13.48
N ILE A 192 16.59 -7.18 14.20
CA ILE A 192 16.97 -5.82 13.83
C ILE A 192 18.04 -5.91 12.75
N GLY A 193 17.78 -5.30 11.60
CA GLY A 193 18.67 -5.25 10.47
C GLY A 193 19.49 -3.98 10.40
N SER A 194 20.38 -3.95 9.42
CA SER A 194 21.10 -2.77 8.94
C SER A 194 20.76 -2.56 7.45
N PRO A 195 21.14 -1.43 6.82
CA PRO A 195 20.90 -1.23 5.39
C PRO A 195 21.82 -2.08 4.48
N ASP A 196 22.52 -3.08 5.02
CA ASP A 196 23.36 -3.99 4.25
C ASP A 196 22.56 -5.19 3.73
N PRO A 197 22.39 -5.37 2.40
CA PRO A 197 21.57 -6.44 1.82
C PRO A 197 22.23 -7.82 1.83
N ARG A 198 23.48 -7.95 2.26
CA ARG A 198 24.22 -9.22 2.21
C ARG A 198 23.56 -10.30 3.07
N GLY A 199 23.40 -11.48 2.48
CA GLY A 199 22.82 -12.65 3.15
C GLY A 199 21.28 -12.66 3.20
N PHE A 200 20.60 -11.74 2.51
CA PHE A 200 19.17 -11.72 2.34
C PHE A 200 18.81 -12.06 0.88
N GLY A 201 17.84 -12.97 0.67
CA GLY A 201 17.34 -13.30 -0.65
C GLY A 201 16.33 -12.25 -1.16
N ILE A 202 15.63 -11.55 -0.24
CA ILE A 202 14.66 -10.51 -0.56
C ILE A 202 15.07 -9.21 0.13
N VAL A 203 15.17 -8.12 -0.63
CA VAL A 203 15.54 -6.78 -0.12
C VAL A 203 14.50 -5.76 -0.54
N ILE A 204 13.94 -5.03 0.43
CA ILE A 204 12.78 -4.18 0.21
C ILE A 204 13.05 -2.76 0.70
N ASN A 205 12.83 -1.78 -0.18
CA ASN A 205 12.68 -0.38 0.21
C ASN A 205 11.21 -0.03 0.43
N ALA A 206 10.85 0.26 1.66
CA ALA A 206 9.54 0.78 2.07
C ALA A 206 9.63 2.22 2.64
N THR A 207 10.71 2.94 2.32
CA THR A 207 10.94 4.35 2.65
C THR A 207 10.63 5.26 1.47
N PRO A 208 10.54 6.59 1.68
CA PRO A 208 10.48 7.56 0.59
C PRO A 208 11.82 7.78 -0.15
N LEU A 209 12.96 7.23 0.34
CA LEU A 209 14.28 7.43 -0.25
C LEU A 209 14.35 6.88 -1.66
N GLY A 210 14.69 7.74 -2.62
CA GLY A 210 14.71 7.47 -4.05
C GLY A 210 13.53 8.08 -4.82
N MET A 211 12.66 8.87 -4.15
CA MET A 211 11.64 9.69 -4.82
C MET A 211 12.27 10.94 -5.46
N LYS A 212 13.33 11.48 -4.89
CA LYS A 212 14.06 12.63 -5.40
C LYS A 212 15.39 12.20 -5.98
N PRO A 213 15.91 12.92 -7.00
CA PRO A 213 17.19 12.57 -7.64
C PRO A 213 18.39 12.53 -6.68
N ASP A 214 18.37 13.37 -5.66
CA ASP A 214 19.49 13.53 -4.70
C ASP A 214 19.30 12.69 -3.42
N ASP A 215 18.25 11.86 -3.36
CA ASP A 215 18.05 10.98 -2.20
C ASP A 215 19.18 9.95 -2.09
N LEU A 216 19.58 9.68 -0.86
CA LEU A 216 20.47 8.57 -0.57
C LEU A 216 19.82 7.23 -0.90
N HIS A 217 20.62 6.23 -1.21
CA HIS A 217 20.12 4.87 -1.35
C HIS A 217 19.67 4.33 0.01
N PRO A 218 18.46 3.73 0.10
CA PRO A 218 17.96 3.17 1.37
C PRO A 218 18.76 1.96 1.87
N VAL A 219 19.54 1.35 0.98
CA VAL A 219 20.44 0.21 1.25
C VAL A 219 21.81 0.43 0.64
N VAL A 220 22.82 -0.32 1.09
CA VAL A 220 24.16 -0.35 0.50
C VAL A 220 24.11 -1.10 -0.84
N SER A 221 23.55 -0.44 -1.87
CA SER A 221 23.22 -1.05 -3.17
C SER A 221 24.43 -1.59 -3.93
N GLY A 222 25.67 -1.19 -3.58
CA GLY A 222 26.91 -1.80 -4.08
C GLY A 222 27.08 -3.28 -3.72
N HIS A 223 26.39 -3.75 -2.68
CA HIS A 223 26.45 -5.12 -2.17
C HIS A 223 25.40 -6.06 -2.76
N PHE A 224 24.56 -5.61 -3.69
CA PHE A 224 23.61 -6.49 -4.36
C PHE A 224 24.33 -7.61 -5.15
N THR A 225 23.72 -8.80 -5.14
CA THR A 225 24.11 -9.98 -5.92
C THR A 225 22.94 -10.46 -6.78
N SER A 226 23.24 -11.09 -7.91
CA SER A 226 22.24 -11.44 -8.94
C SER A 226 21.18 -12.45 -8.49
N ASP A 227 21.41 -13.17 -7.39
CA ASP A 227 20.49 -14.12 -6.79
C ASP A 227 19.45 -13.45 -5.88
N GLN A 228 19.57 -12.15 -5.62
CA GLN A 228 18.63 -11.41 -4.80
C GLN A 228 17.42 -10.92 -5.59
N PHE A 229 16.28 -10.88 -4.92
CA PHE A 229 15.09 -10.14 -5.38
C PHE A 229 15.03 -8.78 -4.68
N VAL A 230 14.93 -7.70 -5.46
CA VAL A 230 14.93 -6.32 -4.93
C VAL A 230 13.63 -5.62 -5.27
N GLY A 231 12.87 -5.21 -4.25
CA GLY A 231 11.59 -4.53 -4.40
C GLY A 231 11.57 -3.12 -3.81
N CYS A 232 10.71 -2.26 -4.36
CA CYS A 232 10.56 -0.88 -3.91
C CYS A 232 9.11 -0.44 -3.98
N VAL A 233 8.64 0.32 -2.98
CA VAL A 233 7.25 0.83 -2.93
C VAL A 233 7.05 2.12 -3.74
N ILE A 234 8.12 2.76 -4.19
CA ILE A 234 8.09 4.05 -4.89
C ILE A 234 7.48 3.88 -6.28
N THR A 235 6.49 4.72 -6.61
CA THR A 235 5.82 4.75 -7.92
C THR A 235 6.31 5.86 -8.84
N VAL A 236 6.98 6.87 -8.29
CA VAL A 236 7.58 7.99 -9.04
C VAL A 236 8.93 8.31 -8.41
N PRO A 237 10.04 8.20 -9.16
CA PRO A 237 10.14 7.82 -10.59
C PRO A 237 9.73 6.36 -10.84
N ALA A 238 9.39 6.03 -12.10
CA ALA A 238 8.94 4.68 -12.49
C ALA A 238 10.01 3.59 -12.21
N VAL A 239 11.27 3.96 -12.30
CA VAL A 239 12.41 3.12 -11.90
C VAL A 239 13.23 3.91 -10.88
N PRO A 240 13.03 3.68 -9.58
CA PRO A 240 13.83 4.31 -8.54
C PRO A 240 15.32 3.95 -8.67
N PRO A 241 16.25 4.83 -8.23
CA PRO A 241 17.69 4.61 -8.36
C PRO A 241 18.17 3.25 -7.83
N MET A 242 17.67 2.82 -6.68
CA MET A 242 17.98 1.51 -6.10
C MET A 242 17.62 0.35 -7.04
N ILE A 243 16.45 0.41 -7.68
CA ILE A 243 15.99 -0.60 -8.65
C ILE A 243 16.87 -0.57 -9.92
N GLY A 244 17.31 0.60 -10.36
CA GLY A 244 18.26 0.72 -11.48
C GLY A 244 19.58 0.00 -11.20
N VAL A 245 20.16 0.20 -10.00
CA VAL A 245 21.38 -0.49 -9.56
C VAL A 245 21.17 -2.00 -9.44
N ALA A 246 20.06 -2.43 -8.84
CA ALA A 246 19.73 -3.86 -8.70
C ALA A 246 19.65 -4.56 -10.06
N ARG A 247 18.97 -3.95 -11.04
CA ARG A 247 18.90 -4.46 -12.43
C ARG A 247 20.26 -4.56 -13.08
N ALA A 248 21.11 -3.54 -12.91
CA ALA A 248 22.48 -3.56 -13.43
C ALA A 248 23.34 -4.66 -12.82
N LYS A 249 23.02 -5.12 -11.61
CA LYS A 249 23.66 -6.27 -10.92
C LYS A 249 23.04 -7.62 -11.28
N GLY A 250 21.99 -7.65 -12.12
CA GLY A 250 21.33 -8.89 -12.54
C GLY A 250 20.25 -9.38 -11.56
N CYS A 251 19.84 -8.58 -10.56
CA CYS A 251 18.77 -8.94 -9.64
C CYS A 251 17.41 -8.98 -10.34
N ASN A 252 16.53 -9.89 -9.92
CA ASN A 252 15.11 -9.76 -10.20
C ASN A 252 14.52 -8.60 -9.40
N THR A 253 13.61 -7.83 -10.00
CA THR A 253 13.14 -6.60 -9.37
C THR A 253 11.64 -6.38 -9.48
N MET A 254 11.10 -5.61 -8.53
CA MET A 254 9.74 -5.11 -8.51
C MET A 254 9.72 -3.61 -8.16
N THR A 255 8.84 -2.86 -8.81
CA THR A 255 8.62 -1.43 -8.57
C THR A 255 7.33 -1.17 -7.80
N GLY A 256 7.17 0.06 -7.30
CA GLY A 256 5.91 0.46 -6.67
C GLY A 256 4.70 0.43 -7.62
N ALA A 257 4.90 0.53 -8.92
CA ALA A 257 3.82 0.39 -9.90
C ALA A 257 3.28 -1.05 -9.96
N ASP A 258 4.15 -2.06 -9.86
CA ASP A 258 3.75 -3.47 -9.79
C ASP A 258 2.92 -3.74 -8.52
N MET A 259 3.39 -3.23 -7.36
CA MET A 259 2.64 -3.29 -6.10
C MET A 259 1.29 -2.59 -6.22
N PHE A 260 1.26 -1.35 -6.74
CA PHE A 260 0.03 -0.55 -6.86
C PHE A 260 -1.05 -1.28 -7.67
N ALA A 261 -0.67 -1.94 -8.77
CA ALA A 261 -1.63 -2.70 -9.58
C ALA A 261 -2.33 -3.79 -8.75
N ARG A 262 -1.58 -4.58 -7.96
CA ARG A 262 -2.16 -5.63 -7.11
C ARG A 262 -2.98 -5.07 -5.96
N VAL A 263 -2.50 -4.00 -5.30
CA VAL A 263 -3.26 -3.31 -4.26
C VAL A 263 -4.60 -2.79 -4.82
N CYS A 264 -4.60 -2.23 -6.02
CA CYS A 264 -5.82 -1.75 -6.69
C CYS A 264 -6.81 -2.90 -6.93
N ASP A 265 -6.35 -4.04 -7.46
CA ASP A 265 -7.19 -5.21 -7.69
C ASP A 265 -7.85 -5.70 -6.40
N LEU A 266 -7.07 -5.83 -5.32
CA LEU A 266 -7.54 -6.27 -4.00
C LEU A 266 -8.55 -5.28 -3.38
N MET A 267 -8.26 -3.98 -3.47
CA MET A 267 -9.18 -2.94 -2.98
C MET A 267 -10.52 -3.00 -3.73
N VAL A 268 -10.50 -3.16 -5.05
CA VAL A 268 -11.71 -3.25 -5.86
C VAL A 268 -12.50 -4.51 -5.50
N GLN A 269 -11.86 -5.68 -5.43
CA GLN A 269 -12.51 -6.93 -5.01
C GLN A 269 -13.21 -6.78 -3.65
N PHE A 270 -12.52 -6.18 -2.69
CA PHE A 270 -13.08 -5.91 -1.38
C PHE A 270 -14.28 -4.95 -1.43
N LEU A 271 -14.18 -3.86 -2.19
CA LEU A 271 -15.23 -2.85 -2.30
C LEU A 271 -16.51 -3.39 -2.95
N ILE A 272 -16.38 -4.28 -3.93
CA ILE A 272 -17.53 -4.91 -4.62
C ILE A 272 -18.08 -6.13 -3.87
N GLY A 273 -17.46 -6.52 -2.76
CA GLY A 273 -17.90 -7.66 -1.96
C GLY A 273 -17.61 -9.02 -2.60
N ALA A 274 -16.72 -9.11 -3.59
CA ALA A 274 -16.16 -10.35 -4.10
C ALA A 274 -15.10 -10.83 -3.08
N SER A 275 -15.45 -11.80 -2.26
CA SER A 275 -14.56 -12.49 -1.32
C SER A 275 -14.30 -13.90 -1.82
#